data_42c70fcee95e3d5335d2242a531a6d7a
#
_entry.id   42c70fcee95e3d5335d2242a531a6d7a
#
_cell.length_a   1.000
_cell.length_b   1.000
_cell.length_c   1.000
_cell.angle_alpha   90.00
_cell.angle_beta   90.00
_cell.angle_gamma   90.00
#
_symmetry.space_group_name_H-M   'P 1'
#
loop_
_entity.id
_entity.type
_entity.pdbx_description
1 polymer ?
#
loop_
_entity_poly.entity_id
_entity_poly.type
_entity_poly.pdbx_seq_one_letter_code
_entity_poly.pdbx_strand_id
1 'polypeptide(L)'
;KITGIAAAAFFVLGCICVFYKMNIICFAISEIAVIIFMPAIIFYYYLQKQEDKRFNDVDVYIHQMAYSFQRNPKVNVALEDTSQILTGKAKKTVIKSIKRLETETSSEVYNYALKIIEDEYNCPRIKTLHKLIVDIEQRGGKYYRSLEILLDDFNCWVKRVYKYQDDIKQIKRNSFIGIILSFVLASVSVIISRILEGTAGIDISITNTLLYQVVSLIFILLNIIYFVFVNVSYGREWLNTDRTEKKILKDMRIISDSDNKSIKIFSIITFGIMLAAAFVFLFAKNVPTAVIVGLAGIYMLFVPVINRKKALARIQND
;
A
#
# COMPACT_ATOMS: atom_id res chain seq x y z
N LYS A 1 -9.69 -20.88 -2.72
CA LYS A 1 -8.94 -19.95 -3.61
C LYS A 1 -7.56 -19.58 -3.04
N ILE A 2 -7.43 -19.35 -1.72
CA ILE A 2 -6.15 -19.00 -1.06
C ILE A 2 -5.17 -20.15 -1.13
N THR A 3 -5.62 -21.37 -0.80
CA THR A 3 -4.81 -22.59 -0.88
C THR A 3 -4.27 -22.83 -2.29
N GLY A 4 -5.06 -22.51 -3.34
CA GLY A 4 -4.61 -22.59 -4.72
C GLY A 4 -3.51 -21.57 -5.08
N ILE A 5 -3.61 -20.33 -4.60
CA ILE A 5 -2.59 -19.31 -4.83
C ILE A 5 -1.29 -19.66 -4.09
N ALA A 6 -1.40 -20.16 -2.85
CA ALA A 6 -0.27 -20.62 -2.08
C ALA A 6 0.44 -21.81 -2.78
N ALA A 7 -0.32 -22.82 -3.18
CA ALA A 7 0.23 -23.97 -3.90
C ALA A 7 0.91 -23.56 -5.22
N ALA A 8 0.32 -22.64 -5.98
CA ALA A 8 0.93 -22.12 -7.19
C ALA A 8 2.25 -21.36 -6.92
N ALA A 9 2.33 -20.57 -5.86
CA ALA A 9 3.55 -19.86 -5.48
C ALA A 9 4.67 -20.84 -5.12
N PHE A 10 4.38 -21.88 -4.32
CA PHE A 10 5.32 -22.94 -3.98
C PHE A 10 5.81 -23.69 -5.22
N PHE A 11 4.87 -24.03 -6.11
CA PHE A 11 5.23 -24.75 -7.33
C PHE A 11 6.15 -23.91 -8.23
N VAL A 12 5.84 -22.64 -8.44
CA VAL A 12 6.65 -21.71 -9.27
C VAL A 12 8.04 -21.55 -8.65
N LEU A 13 8.13 -21.33 -7.33
CA LEU A 13 9.42 -21.18 -6.65
C LEU A 13 10.23 -22.48 -6.75
N GLY A 14 9.59 -23.64 -6.56
CA GLY A 14 10.23 -24.95 -6.74
C GLY A 14 10.82 -25.12 -8.15
N CYS A 15 10.07 -24.76 -9.20
CA CYS A 15 10.57 -24.78 -10.58
C CYS A 15 11.79 -23.86 -10.76
N ILE A 16 11.77 -22.66 -10.17
CA ILE A 16 12.89 -21.72 -10.21
C ILE A 16 14.12 -22.32 -9.54
N CYS A 17 13.98 -22.87 -8.34
CA CYS A 17 15.09 -23.48 -7.59
C CYS A 17 15.72 -24.68 -8.33
N VAL A 18 14.89 -25.52 -8.94
CA VAL A 18 15.37 -26.63 -9.78
C VAL A 18 16.10 -26.11 -11.02
N PHE A 19 15.58 -25.08 -11.67
CA PHE A 19 16.23 -24.46 -12.83
C PHE A 19 17.62 -23.91 -12.49
N TYR A 20 17.76 -23.28 -11.30
CA TYR A 20 19.04 -22.75 -10.80
C TYR A 20 19.94 -23.83 -10.21
N LYS A 21 19.56 -25.11 -10.24
CA LYS A 21 20.30 -26.24 -9.61
C LYS A 21 20.69 -25.96 -8.16
N MET A 22 19.77 -25.41 -7.38
CA MET A 22 20.03 -25.07 -5.98
C MET A 22 20.17 -26.33 -5.13
N ASN A 23 21.09 -26.28 -4.15
CA ASN A 23 21.24 -27.33 -3.16
C ASN A 23 19.96 -27.44 -2.30
N ILE A 24 19.66 -28.63 -1.81
CA ILE A 24 18.44 -28.90 -1.02
C ILE A 24 18.32 -28.01 0.20
N ILE A 25 19.44 -27.59 0.80
CA ILE A 25 19.46 -26.66 1.95
C ILE A 25 18.97 -25.27 1.52
N CYS A 26 19.49 -24.73 0.40
CA CYS A 26 19.08 -23.43 -0.13
C CYS A 26 17.62 -23.45 -0.63
N PHE A 27 17.20 -24.56 -1.21
CA PHE A 27 15.81 -24.83 -1.58
C PHE A 27 14.89 -24.74 -0.33
N ALA A 28 15.21 -25.49 0.72
CA ALA A 28 14.43 -25.50 1.96
C ALA A 28 14.33 -24.10 2.60
N ILE A 29 15.42 -23.32 2.62
CA ILE A 29 15.43 -21.96 3.15
C ILE A 29 14.50 -21.05 2.35
N SER A 30 14.50 -21.14 1.01
CA SER A 30 13.63 -20.32 0.17
C SER A 30 12.14 -20.66 0.36
N GLU A 31 11.79 -21.94 0.49
CA GLU A 31 10.42 -22.38 0.77
C GLU A 31 9.94 -21.96 2.16
N ILE A 32 10.79 -22.07 3.19
CA ILE A 32 10.50 -21.59 4.54
C ILE A 32 10.23 -20.07 4.51
N ALA A 33 11.01 -19.28 3.76
CA ALA A 33 10.77 -17.85 3.62
C ALA A 33 9.38 -17.54 3.04
N VAL A 34 8.93 -18.28 2.02
CA VAL A 34 7.58 -18.14 1.48
C VAL A 34 6.51 -18.47 2.52
N ILE A 35 6.68 -19.56 3.29
CA ILE A 35 5.74 -19.94 4.36
C ILE A 35 5.61 -18.82 5.40
N ILE A 36 6.72 -18.19 5.79
CA ILE A 36 6.72 -17.11 6.79
C ILE A 36 6.03 -15.84 6.26
N PHE A 37 6.28 -15.46 4.99
CA PHE A 37 5.76 -14.20 4.44
C PHE A 37 4.35 -14.31 3.84
N MET A 38 3.91 -15.51 3.44
CA MET A 38 2.60 -15.72 2.82
C MET A 38 1.42 -15.22 3.68
N PRO A 39 1.35 -15.50 5.00
CA PRO A 39 0.26 -15.02 5.84
C PRO A 39 0.15 -13.50 5.85
N ALA A 40 1.29 -12.78 5.87
CA ALA A 40 1.31 -11.32 5.82
C ALA A 40 0.70 -10.80 4.50
N ILE A 41 1.09 -11.35 3.35
CA ILE A 41 0.55 -10.95 2.05
C ILE A 41 -0.97 -11.18 2.00
N ILE A 42 -1.42 -12.35 2.46
CA ILE A 42 -2.85 -12.69 2.48
C ILE A 42 -3.62 -11.74 3.39
N PHE A 43 -3.11 -11.47 4.58
CA PHE A 43 -3.74 -10.55 5.54
C PHE A 43 -3.91 -9.14 4.94
N TYR A 44 -2.84 -8.57 4.39
CA TYR A 44 -2.89 -7.23 3.79
C TYR A 44 -3.77 -7.17 2.53
N TYR A 45 -3.81 -8.25 1.72
CA TYR A 45 -4.73 -8.33 0.58
C TYR A 45 -6.20 -8.26 1.02
N TYR A 46 -6.58 -9.00 2.08
CA TYR A 46 -7.95 -8.96 2.60
C TYR A 46 -8.28 -7.61 3.24
N LEU A 47 -7.35 -7.06 4.00
CA LEU A 47 -7.50 -5.74 4.61
C LEU A 47 -7.77 -4.68 3.53
N GLN A 48 -6.96 -4.66 2.48
CA GLN A 48 -7.13 -3.72 1.37
C GLN A 48 -8.48 -3.91 0.67
N LYS A 49 -8.87 -5.15 0.38
CA LYS A 49 -10.17 -5.45 -0.23
C LYS A 49 -11.35 -5.02 0.64
N GLN A 50 -11.23 -5.12 1.94
CA GLN A 50 -12.25 -4.66 2.88
C GLN A 50 -12.34 -3.13 2.88
N GLU A 51 -11.21 -2.43 2.88
CA GLU A 51 -11.17 -0.97 2.83
C GLU A 51 -11.70 -0.43 1.50
N ASP A 52 -11.37 -1.04 0.37
CA ASP A 52 -11.92 -0.68 -0.94
C ASP A 52 -13.45 -0.82 -0.95
N LYS A 53 -13.98 -1.89 -0.34
CA LYS A 53 -15.43 -2.08 -0.22
C LYS A 53 -16.07 -1.05 0.70
N ARG A 54 -15.45 -0.75 1.86
CA ARG A 54 -15.96 0.30 2.78
C ARG A 54 -15.99 1.67 2.10
N PHE A 55 -14.95 1.99 1.32
CA PHE A 55 -14.91 3.22 0.55
C PHE A 55 -16.05 3.29 -0.48
N ASN A 56 -16.26 2.23 -1.25
CA ASN A 56 -17.37 2.15 -2.21
C ASN A 56 -18.75 2.24 -1.53
N ASP A 57 -18.92 1.62 -0.36
CA ASP A 57 -20.16 1.72 0.41
C ASP A 57 -20.43 3.19 0.83
N VAL A 58 -19.39 3.93 1.25
CA VAL A 58 -19.47 5.36 1.61
C VAL A 58 -19.76 6.22 0.39
N ASP A 59 -19.13 5.95 -0.74
CA ASP A 59 -19.35 6.66 -2.01
C ASP A 59 -20.82 6.56 -2.43
N VAL A 60 -21.35 5.34 -2.49
CA VAL A 60 -22.77 5.10 -2.82
C VAL A 60 -23.70 5.74 -1.78
N TYR A 61 -23.36 5.61 -0.48
CA TYR A 61 -24.18 6.17 0.59
C TYR A 61 -24.32 7.69 0.49
N ILE A 62 -23.22 8.43 0.37
CA ILE A 62 -23.23 9.89 0.35
C ILE A 62 -23.98 10.41 -0.87
N HIS A 63 -23.71 9.87 -2.06
CA HIS A 63 -24.40 10.26 -3.28
C HIS A 63 -25.90 10.01 -3.20
N GLN A 64 -26.28 8.79 -2.81
CA GLN A 64 -27.70 8.43 -2.77
C GLN A 64 -28.46 9.22 -1.71
N MET A 65 -27.87 9.39 -0.51
CA MET A 65 -28.45 10.16 0.56
C MET A 65 -28.67 11.62 0.15
N ALA A 66 -27.65 12.23 -0.48
CA ALA A 66 -27.75 13.62 -0.95
C ALA A 66 -28.77 13.79 -2.07
N TYR A 67 -28.80 12.90 -3.09
CA TYR A 67 -29.77 12.98 -4.19
C TYR A 67 -31.21 12.74 -3.72
N SER A 68 -31.43 11.78 -2.82
CA SER A 68 -32.75 11.55 -2.27
C SER A 68 -33.22 12.73 -1.43
N PHE A 69 -32.35 13.32 -0.62
CA PHE A 69 -32.64 14.49 0.18
C PHE A 69 -32.89 15.74 -0.67
N GLN A 70 -32.21 15.94 -1.80
CA GLN A 70 -32.51 17.00 -2.76
C GLN A 70 -33.92 16.91 -3.32
N ARG A 71 -34.38 15.68 -3.59
CA ARG A 71 -35.71 15.43 -4.11
C ARG A 71 -36.80 15.63 -3.06
N ASN A 72 -36.55 15.14 -1.86
CA ASN A 72 -37.46 15.27 -0.71
C ASN A 72 -36.61 15.57 0.54
N PRO A 73 -36.66 16.79 1.09
CA PRO A 73 -35.81 17.20 2.20
C PRO A 73 -36.26 16.63 3.54
N LYS A 74 -36.36 15.32 3.62
CA LYS A 74 -36.66 14.53 4.82
C LYS A 74 -35.62 13.46 5.03
N VAL A 75 -34.95 13.44 6.18
CA VAL A 75 -33.89 12.49 6.52
C VAL A 75 -34.39 11.05 6.47
N ASN A 76 -35.60 10.78 7.02
CA ASN A 76 -36.18 9.43 6.99
C ASN A 76 -36.35 8.89 5.58
N VAL A 77 -36.94 9.68 4.68
CA VAL A 77 -37.16 9.30 3.28
C VAL A 77 -35.83 9.06 2.57
N ALA A 78 -34.87 9.95 2.81
CA ALA A 78 -33.55 9.83 2.19
C ALA A 78 -32.81 8.55 2.68
N LEU A 79 -32.93 8.17 3.98
CA LEU A 79 -32.40 6.94 4.50
C LEU A 79 -33.08 5.69 3.94
N GLU A 80 -34.41 5.70 3.81
CA GLU A 80 -35.18 4.60 3.22
C GLU A 80 -34.76 4.35 1.78
N ASP A 81 -34.76 5.39 0.95
CA ASP A 81 -34.31 5.32 -0.46
C ASP A 81 -32.87 4.79 -0.57
N THR A 82 -31.99 5.30 0.28
CA THR A 82 -30.57 4.87 0.33
C THR A 82 -30.46 3.40 0.73
N SER A 83 -31.29 2.93 1.66
CA SER A 83 -31.30 1.53 2.10
C SER A 83 -31.66 0.54 1.00
N GLN A 84 -32.45 0.97 0.00
CA GLN A 84 -32.87 0.12 -1.12
C GLN A 84 -31.70 -0.18 -2.08
N ILE A 85 -30.79 0.79 -2.26
CA ILE A 85 -29.68 0.68 -3.19
C ILE A 85 -28.48 -0.01 -2.56
N LEU A 86 -28.25 0.22 -1.28
CA LEU A 86 -27.13 -0.36 -0.54
C LEU A 86 -27.26 -1.88 -0.38
N THR A 87 -26.13 -2.56 -0.29
CA THR A 87 -26.04 -4.02 -0.11
C THR A 87 -25.20 -4.39 1.10
N GLY A 88 -25.32 -5.63 1.56
CA GLY A 88 -24.44 -6.22 2.58
C GLY A 88 -24.48 -5.50 3.94
N LYS A 89 -23.32 -5.12 4.46
CA LYS A 89 -23.16 -4.49 5.77
C LYS A 89 -23.71 -3.07 5.80
N ALA A 90 -23.48 -2.30 4.73
CA ALA A 90 -23.97 -0.93 4.58
C ALA A 90 -25.49 -0.86 4.71
N LYS A 91 -26.21 -1.71 3.99
CA LYS A 91 -27.68 -1.83 4.09
C LYS A 91 -28.12 -2.11 5.51
N LYS A 92 -27.49 -3.09 6.18
CA LYS A 92 -27.85 -3.46 7.56
C LYS A 92 -27.66 -2.30 8.53
N THR A 93 -26.59 -1.53 8.38
CA THR A 93 -26.28 -0.37 9.22
C THR A 93 -27.31 0.74 9.03
N VAL A 94 -27.69 1.05 7.77
CA VAL A 94 -28.73 2.04 7.48
C VAL A 94 -30.10 1.61 7.99
N ILE A 95 -30.50 0.34 7.80
CA ILE A 95 -31.76 -0.20 8.35
C ILE A 95 -31.78 -0.10 9.89
N LYS A 96 -30.64 -0.33 10.56
CA LYS A 96 -30.54 -0.18 12.01
C LYS A 96 -30.73 1.28 12.43
N SER A 97 -30.22 2.23 11.66
CA SER A 97 -30.43 3.68 11.85
C SER A 97 -31.91 4.06 11.67
N ILE A 98 -32.59 3.56 10.61
CA ILE A 98 -34.02 3.79 10.36
C ILE A 98 -34.87 3.28 11.53
N LYS A 99 -34.64 2.04 11.97
CA LYS A 99 -35.37 1.45 13.11
C LYS A 99 -35.20 2.29 14.39
N ARG A 100 -34.03 2.89 14.58
CA ARG A 100 -33.79 3.77 15.73
C ARG A 100 -34.61 5.06 15.64
N LEU A 101 -34.76 5.63 14.44
CA LEU A 101 -35.62 6.81 14.19
C LEU A 101 -37.10 6.52 14.46
N GLU A 102 -37.56 5.30 14.16
CA GLU A 102 -38.96 4.90 14.39
C GLU A 102 -39.28 4.65 15.87
N THR A 103 -38.32 4.27 16.68
CA THR A 103 -38.52 3.86 18.08
C THR A 103 -38.34 4.98 19.09
N GLU A 104 -37.66 6.08 18.77
CA GLU A 104 -37.38 7.18 19.68
C GLU A 104 -38.08 8.46 19.25
N THR A 105 -38.69 9.16 20.25
CA THR A 105 -39.47 10.40 20.08
C THR A 105 -38.73 11.65 20.60
N SER A 106 -37.42 11.54 20.86
CA SER A 106 -36.64 12.64 21.43
C SER A 106 -36.24 13.68 20.35
N SER A 107 -36.04 14.94 20.76
CA SER A 107 -35.55 16.01 19.88
C SER A 107 -34.15 15.73 19.27
N GLU A 108 -33.41 14.80 19.87
CA GLU A 108 -32.06 14.41 19.40
C GLU A 108 -32.02 13.08 18.63
N VAL A 109 -33.20 12.53 18.27
CA VAL A 109 -33.30 11.22 17.64
C VAL A 109 -32.46 11.11 16.37
N TYR A 110 -32.40 12.16 15.56
CA TYR A 110 -31.55 12.18 14.35
C TYR A 110 -30.07 12.00 14.69
N ASN A 111 -29.58 12.68 15.74
CA ASN A 111 -28.18 12.57 16.13
C ASN A 111 -27.82 11.14 16.57
N TYR A 112 -28.68 10.49 17.37
CA TYR A 112 -28.44 9.13 17.82
C TYR A 112 -28.55 8.10 16.70
N ALA A 113 -29.53 8.25 15.82
CA ALA A 113 -29.73 7.31 14.72
C ALA A 113 -28.61 7.42 13.65
N LEU A 114 -28.26 8.61 13.24
CA LEU A 114 -27.20 8.85 12.25
C LEU A 114 -25.81 8.52 12.78
N LYS A 115 -25.60 8.64 14.11
CA LYS A 115 -24.36 8.25 14.77
C LYS A 115 -24.01 6.77 14.56
N ILE A 116 -25.00 5.90 14.40
CA ILE A 116 -24.77 4.45 14.11
C ILE A 116 -23.98 4.30 12.79
N ILE A 117 -24.31 5.11 11.79
CA ILE A 117 -23.62 5.09 10.49
C ILE A 117 -22.27 5.77 10.60
N GLU A 118 -22.18 6.87 11.34
CA GLU A 118 -20.92 7.61 11.56
C GLU A 118 -19.88 6.77 12.29
N ASP A 119 -20.28 6.04 13.32
CA ASP A 119 -19.38 5.17 14.11
C ASP A 119 -18.91 3.94 13.29
N GLU A 120 -19.78 3.40 12.42
CA GLU A 120 -19.41 2.27 11.55
C GLU A 120 -18.33 2.64 10.53
N TYR A 121 -18.48 3.80 9.88
CA TYR A 121 -17.58 4.19 8.79
C TYR A 121 -16.45 5.12 9.25
N ASN A 122 -16.65 5.83 10.36
CA ASN A 122 -15.73 6.83 10.89
C ASN A 122 -15.20 7.80 9.80
N CYS A 123 -16.12 8.27 8.95
CA CYS A 123 -15.82 9.16 7.84
C CYS A 123 -16.30 10.59 8.15
N PRO A 124 -15.40 11.60 8.23
CA PRO A 124 -15.79 12.98 8.52
C PRO A 124 -16.80 13.55 7.52
N ARG A 125 -16.74 13.13 6.25
CA ARG A 125 -17.66 13.60 5.21
C ARG A 125 -19.10 13.12 5.43
N ILE A 126 -19.28 11.91 5.95
CA ILE A 126 -20.59 11.44 6.38
C ILE A 126 -21.13 12.34 7.50
N LYS A 127 -20.30 12.65 8.51
CA LYS A 127 -20.69 13.54 9.62
C LYS A 127 -21.10 14.93 9.14
N THR A 128 -20.34 15.48 8.19
CA THR A 128 -20.66 16.79 7.59
C THR A 128 -21.97 16.75 6.82
N LEU A 129 -22.22 15.72 6.01
CA LEU A 129 -23.49 15.52 5.31
C LEU A 129 -24.65 15.41 6.29
N HIS A 130 -24.52 14.55 7.31
CA HIS A 130 -25.57 14.36 8.33
C HIS A 130 -25.92 15.67 9.04
N LYS A 131 -24.90 16.42 9.47
CA LYS A 131 -25.12 17.71 10.12
C LYS A 131 -25.85 18.68 9.19
N LEU A 132 -25.46 18.75 7.91
CA LEU A 132 -26.09 19.63 6.94
C LEU A 132 -27.56 19.26 6.70
N ILE A 133 -27.87 17.97 6.46
CA ILE A 133 -29.24 17.55 6.17
C ILE A 133 -30.18 17.69 7.38
N VAL A 134 -29.69 17.46 8.60
CA VAL A 134 -30.45 17.65 9.84
C VAL A 134 -30.71 19.15 10.06
N ASP A 135 -29.72 20.02 9.88
CA ASP A 135 -29.88 21.44 10.00
C ASP A 135 -30.91 21.99 8.97
N ILE A 136 -30.91 21.47 7.73
CA ILE A 136 -31.87 21.84 6.70
C ILE A 136 -33.29 21.39 7.05
N GLU A 137 -33.47 20.15 7.52
CA GLU A 137 -34.80 19.65 7.88
C GLU A 137 -35.39 20.41 9.07
N GLN A 138 -34.56 20.81 10.05
CA GLN A 138 -35.02 21.52 11.26
C GLN A 138 -35.25 23.00 11.04
N ARG A 139 -34.42 23.67 10.25
CA ARG A 139 -34.43 25.14 10.11
C ARG A 139 -34.99 25.62 8.77
N GLY A 140 -35.05 24.73 7.77
CA GLY A 140 -35.42 25.12 6.41
C GLY A 140 -34.33 25.94 5.74
N GLY A 141 -34.71 26.66 4.67
CA GLY A 141 -33.85 27.63 3.98
C GLY A 141 -33.40 27.21 2.58
N LYS A 142 -32.55 28.06 1.96
CA LYS A 142 -31.99 27.81 0.61
C LYS A 142 -30.79 26.88 0.71
N TYR A 143 -31.02 25.59 0.73
CA TYR A 143 -30.02 24.55 0.98
C TYR A 143 -29.37 23.96 -0.28
N TYR A 144 -29.99 24.12 -1.44
CA TYR A 144 -29.49 23.49 -2.68
C TYR A 144 -28.02 23.79 -2.97
N ARG A 145 -27.64 25.06 -2.83
CA ARG A 145 -26.26 25.47 -3.09
C ARG A 145 -25.26 24.86 -2.08
N SER A 146 -25.65 24.79 -0.81
CA SER A 146 -24.78 24.21 0.23
C SER A 146 -24.57 22.71 0.03
N LEU A 147 -25.63 22.00 -0.38
CA LEU A 147 -25.57 20.58 -0.68
C LEU A 147 -24.79 20.30 -1.98
N GLU A 148 -24.94 21.16 -3.00
CA GLU A 148 -24.18 21.11 -4.25
C GLU A 148 -22.68 21.29 -4.00
N ILE A 149 -22.28 22.29 -3.22
CA ILE A 149 -20.87 22.52 -2.86
C ILE A 149 -20.28 21.32 -2.10
N LEU A 150 -21.06 20.76 -1.17
CA LEU A 150 -20.63 19.57 -0.42
C LEU A 150 -20.45 18.36 -1.33
N LEU A 151 -21.36 18.15 -2.29
CA LEU A 151 -21.26 17.08 -3.27
C LEU A 151 -20.06 17.29 -4.21
N ASP A 152 -19.78 18.51 -4.63
CA ASP A 152 -18.62 18.80 -5.47
C ASP A 152 -17.29 18.53 -4.74
N ASP A 153 -17.16 18.93 -3.47
CA ASP A 153 -16.00 18.60 -2.65
C ASP A 153 -15.87 17.07 -2.50
N PHE A 154 -16.98 16.40 -2.24
CA PHE A 154 -17.01 14.96 -2.12
C PHE A 154 -16.59 14.27 -3.43
N ASN A 155 -17.13 14.69 -4.58
CA ASN A 155 -16.76 14.18 -5.90
C ASN A 155 -15.28 14.37 -6.21
N CYS A 156 -14.72 15.54 -5.85
CA CYS A 156 -13.28 15.80 -5.99
C CYS A 156 -12.45 14.86 -5.12
N TRP A 157 -12.88 14.58 -3.90
CA TRP A 157 -12.21 13.61 -3.02
C TRP A 157 -12.31 12.19 -3.55
N VAL A 158 -13.48 11.74 -3.99
CA VAL A 158 -13.71 10.40 -4.58
C VAL A 158 -12.80 10.19 -5.79
N LYS A 159 -12.75 11.16 -6.71
CA LYS A 159 -11.86 11.10 -7.89
C LYS A 159 -10.39 10.96 -7.49
N ARG A 160 -9.94 11.71 -6.47
CA ARG A 160 -8.56 11.61 -5.96
C ARG A 160 -8.27 10.24 -5.37
N VAL A 161 -9.20 9.67 -4.60
CA VAL A 161 -9.03 8.33 -4.02
C VAL A 161 -8.98 7.26 -5.10
N TYR A 162 -9.87 7.28 -6.08
CA TYR A 162 -9.85 6.32 -7.19
C TYR A 162 -8.56 6.42 -8.01
N LYS A 163 -8.12 7.64 -8.35
CA LYS A 163 -6.84 7.85 -9.03
C LYS A 163 -5.69 7.23 -8.23
N TYR A 164 -5.66 7.48 -6.94
CA TYR A 164 -4.62 6.94 -6.07
C TYR A 164 -4.67 5.40 -5.96
N GLN A 165 -5.87 4.80 -5.92
CA GLN A 165 -6.03 3.35 -5.97
C GLN A 165 -5.47 2.77 -7.28
N ASP A 166 -5.70 3.44 -8.40
CA ASP A 166 -5.19 3.02 -9.71
C ASP A 166 -3.67 3.16 -9.79
N ASP A 167 -3.10 4.24 -9.25
CA ASP A 167 -1.64 4.42 -9.16
C ASP A 167 -1.00 3.28 -8.34
N ILE A 168 -1.61 2.89 -7.21
CA ILE A 168 -1.14 1.75 -6.41
C ILE A 168 -1.23 0.43 -7.19
N LYS A 169 -2.34 0.18 -7.89
CA LYS A 169 -2.48 -1.02 -8.73
C LYS A 169 -1.41 -1.06 -9.81
N GLN A 170 -1.10 0.10 -10.42
CA GLN A 170 -0.05 0.23 -11.42
C GLN A 170 1.33 -0.05 -10.83
N ILE A 171 1.65 0.51 -9.64
CA ILE A 171 2.92 0.25 -8.95
C ILE A 171 3.07 -1.25 -8.64
N LYS A 172 2.03 -1.90 -8.10
CA LYS A 172 2.05 -3.34 -7.81
C LYS A 172 2.27 -4.17 -9.08
N ARG A 173 1.59 -3.82 -10.18
CA ARG A 173 1.75 -4.49 -11.49
C ARG A 173 3.16 -4.30 -12.04
N ASN A 174 3.69 -3.08 -12.03
CA ASN A 174 5.04 -2.79 -12.54
C ASN A 174 6.11 -3.49 -11.69
N SER A 175 5.94 -3.55 -10.38
CA SER A 175 6.84 -4.28 -9.48
C SER A 175 6.83 -5.78 -9.76
N PHE A 176 5.65 -6.36 -10.02
CA PHE A 176 5.53 -7.76 -10.40
C PHE A 176 6.23 -8.06 -11.74
N ILE A 177 6.05 -7.20 -12.74
CA ILE A 177 6.76 -7.30 -14.03
C ILE A 177 8.26 -7.18 -13.83
N GLY A 178 8.72 -6.26 -12.96
CA GLY A 178 10.14 -6.09 -12.64
C GLY A 178 10.75 -7.35 -12.01
N ILE A 179 10.01 -8.03 -11.10
CA ILE A 179 10.45 -9.31 -10.53
C ILE A 179 10.57 -10.38 -11.61
N ILE A 180 9.58 -10.53 -12.49
CA ILE A 180 9.65 -11.48 -13.60
C ILE A 180 10.87 -11.20 -14.48
N LEU A 181 11.06 -9.93 -14.85
CA LEU A 181 12.20 -9.54 -15.69
C LEU A 181 13.54 -9.83 -15.00
N SER A 182 13.66 -9.62 -13.69
CA SER A 182 14.87 -9.95 -12.93
C SER A 182 15.19 -11.44 -12.98
N PHE A 183 14.17 -12.30 -12.86
CA PHE A 183 14.36 -13.77 -13.01
C PHE A 183 14.74 -14.17 -14.43
N VAL A 184 14.15 -13.54 -15.45
CA VAL A 184 14.51 -13.80 -16.87
C VAL A 184 15.97 -13.44 -17.11
N LEU A 185 16.41 -12.26 -16.68
CA LEU A 185 17.81 -11.84 -16.85
C LEU A 185 18.79 -12.74 -16.09
N ALA A 186 18.47 -13.12 -14.85
CA ALA A 186 19.28 -14.05 -14.09
C ALA A 186 19.32 -15.45 -14.74
N SER A 187 18.22 -15.90 -15.34
CA SER A 187 18.17 -17.18 -16.07
C SER A 187 19.08 -17.19 -17.30
N VAL A 188 19.19 -16.08 -18.02
CA VAL A 188 20.14 -15.93 -19.15
C VAL A 188 21.58 -16.14 -18.68
N SER A 189 21.96 -15.57 -17.53
CA SER A 189 23.30 -15.77 -16.96
C SER A 189 23.58 -17.26 -16.63
N VAL A 190 22.59 -17.98 -16.12
CA VAL A 190 22.71 -19.41 -15.84
C VAL A 190 22.87 -20.23 -17.12
N ILE A 191 22.13 -19.89 -18.18
CA ILE A 191 22.23 -20.56 -19.49
C ILE A 191 23.61 -20.34 -20.10
N ILE A 192 24.10 -19.08 -20.07
CA ILE A 192 25.45 -18.75 -20.59
C ILE A 192 26.53 -19.53 -19.83
N SER A 193 26.43 -19.62 -18.49
CA SER A 193 27.38 -20.40 -17.69
C SER A 193 27.39 -21.86 -18.11
N ARG A 194 26.23 -22.47 -18.38
CA ARG A 194 26.12 -23.87 -18.83
C ARG A 194 26.73 -24.12 -20.23
N ILE A 195 26.55 -23.16 -21.14
CA ILE A 195 27.14 -23.22 -22.48
C ILE A 195 28.66 -23.14 -22.39
N LEU A 196 29.19 -22.26 -21.55
CA LEU A 196 30.65 -22.13 -21.33
C LEU A 196 31.25 -23.41 -20.68
N GLU A 197 30.57 -24.00 -19.70
CA GLU A 197 30.95 -25.29 -19.10
C GLU A 197 31.07 -26.39 -20.18
N GLY A 198 30.12 -26.42 -21.14
CA GLY A 198 30.09 -27.45 -22.21
C GLY A 198 31.11 -27.24 -23.31
N THR A 199 31.50 -25.99 -23.61
CA THR A 199 32.39 -25.67 -24.75
C THR A 199 33.87 -25.57 -24.38
N ALA A 200 34.19 -25.18 -23.15
CA ALA A 200 35.56 -24.88 -22.73
C ALA A 200 36.33 -26.10 -22.21
N GLY A 201 35.71 -27.29 -22.11
CA GLY A 201 36.38 -28.52 -21.58
C GLY A 201 36.92 -28.37 -20.15
N ILE A 202 36.47 -27.33 -19.44
CA ILE A 202 36.88 -27.02 -18.08
C ILE A 202 35.82 -27.62 -17.13
N ASP A 203 36.18 -28.66 -16.40
CA ASP A 203 35.31 -29.32 -15.40
C ASP A 203 34.97 -28.46 -14.17
N ILE A 204 34.90 -27.15 -14.34
CA ILE A 204 34.50 -26.23 -13.28
C ILE A 204 32.98 -26.03 -13.36
N SER A 205 32.22 -26.88 -12.74
CA SER A 205 30.79 -26.72 -12.54
C SER A 205 30.53 -25.49 -11.64
N ILE A 206 30.41 -24.32 -12.26
CA ILE A 206 30.15 -23.00 -11.58
C ILE A 206 28.89 -23.11 -10.73
N THR A 207 27.88 -23.83 -11.21
CA THR A 207 26.60 -24.00 -10.51
C THR A 207 26.68 -24.75 -9.20
N ASN A 208 27.71 -25.59 -9.02
CA ASN A 208 27.92 -26.37 -7.79
C ASN A 208 28.80 -25.62 -6.76
N THR A 209 29.33 -24.45 -7.10
CA THR A 209 30.14 -23.69 -6.16
C THR A 209 29.29 -23.12 -5.04
N LEU A 210 29.82 -23.11 -3.81
CA LEU A 210 29.12 -22.55 -2.64
C LEU A 210 28.77 -21.07 -2.87
N LEU A 211 29.64 -20.32 -3.54
CA LEU A 211 29.43 -18.91 -3.86
C LEU A 211 28.20 -18.71 -4.75
N TYR A 212 28.05 -19.50 -5.81
CA TYR A 212 26.88 -19.45 -6.69
C TYR A 212 25.59 -19.75 -5.91
N GLN A 213 25.60 -20.78 -5.06
CA GLN A 213 24.44 -21.19 -4.25
C GLN A 213 24.00 -20.07 -3.30
N VAL A 214 24.95 -19.43 -2.60
CA VAL A 214 24.67 -18.33 -1.67
C VAL A 214 24.15 -17.10 -2.41
N VAL A 215 24.77 -16.72 -3.53
CA VAL A 215 24.34 -15.55 -4.33
C VAL A 215 22.93 -15.77 -4.90
N SER A 216 22.64 -16.96 -5.42
CA SER A 216 21.31 -17.31 -5.93
C SER A 216 20.25 -17.31 -4.82
N LEU A 217 20.57 -17.82 -3.63
CA LEU A 217 19.69 -17.75 -2.47
C LEU A 217 19.38 -16.32 -2.06
N ILE A 218 20.40 -15.47 -1.92
CA ILE A 218 20.25 -14.05 -1.59
C ILE A 218 19.37 -13.35 -2.64
N PHE A 219 19.60 -13.60 -3.92
CA PHE A 219 18.81 -13.06 -5.02
C PHE A 219 17.32 -13.42 -4.88
N ILE A 220 17.00 -14.68 -4.62
CA ILE A 220 15.61 -15.15 -4.44
C ILE A 220 15.00 -14.48 -3.20
N LEU A 221 15.70 -14.47 -2.07
CA LEU A 221 15.21 -13.85 -0.83
C LEU A 221 14.94 -12.35 -1.00
N LEU A 222 15.81 -11.62 -1.69
CA LEU A 222 15.61 -10.19 -1.97
C LEU A 222 14.35 -9.96 -2.82
N ASN A 223 14.08 -10.79 -3.83
CA ASN A 223 12.87 -10.71 -4.63
C ASN A 223 11.61 -11.01 -3.79
N ILE A 224 11.65 -12.00 -2.89
CA ILE A 224 10.55 -12.30 -1.97
C ILE A 224 10.30 -11.12 -1.03
N ILE A 225 11.33 -10.59 -0.40
CA ILE A 225 11.23 -9.44 0.52
C ILE A 225 10.69 -8.21 -0.21
N TYR A 226 11.18 -7.93 -1.43
CA TYR A 226 10.69 -6.82 -2.24
C TYR A 226 9.21 -6.98 -2.59
N PHE A 227 8.78 -8.17 -2.98
CA PHE A 227 7.38 -8.46 -3.27
C PHE A 227 6.48 -8.24 -2.04
N VAL A 228 6.91 -8.72 -0.87
CA VAL A 228 6.20 -8.51 0.40
C VAL A 228 6.13 -7.02 0.73
N PHE A 229 7.27 -6.32 0.64
CA PHE A 229 7.36 -4.89 0.94
C PHE A 229 6.39 -4.08 0.08
N VAL A 230 6.33 -4.33 -1.23
CA VAL A 230 5.40 -3.64 -2.13
C VAL A 230 3.94 -3.92 -1.75
N ASN A 231 3.59 -5.16 -1.43
CA ASN A 231 2.20 -5.49 -1.08
C ASN A 231 1.77 -4.94 0.28
N VAL A 232 2.67 -4.89 1.26
CA VAL A 232 2.39 -4.41 2.63
C VAL A 232 2.42 -2.88 2.70
N SER A 233 3.39 -2.22 2.05
CA SER A 233 3.60 -0.76 2.18
C SER A 233 2.50 0.09 1.56
N TYR A 234 1.75 -0.46 0.60
CA TYR A 234 0.69 0.26 -0.10
C TYR A 234 -0.73 -0.06 0.40
N GLY A 235 -0.86 -0.68 1.58
CA GLY A 235 -2.15 -0.80 2.27
C GLY A 235 -2.54 0.53 2.93
N ARG A 236 -3.71 1.12 2.59
CA ARG A 236 -4.19 2.38 3.17
C ARG A 236 -5.65 2.31 3.60
N GLU A 237 -5.94 3.07 4.65
CA GLU A 237 -7.31 3.39 5.05
C GLU A 237 -7.75 4.64 4.28
N TRP A 238 -8.85 4.54 3.53
CA TRP A 238 -9.34 5.61 2.66
C TRP A 238 -10.23 6.61 3.37
N LEU A 239 -10.93 6.17 4.42
CA LEU A 239 -11.99 6.92 5.08
C LEU A 239 -11.51 7.81 6.23
N ASN A 240 -10.35 7.54 6.80
CA ASN A 240 -9.89 8.17 8.03
C ASN A 240 -8.97 9.36 7.77
N THR A 241 -9.49 10.57 7.98
CA THR A 241 -8.77 11.85 7.79
C THR A 241 -7.74 12.13 8.90
N ASP A 242 -7.93 11.59 10.11
CA ASP A 242 -6.97 11.75 11.22
C ASP A 242 -5.59 11.21 10.87
N ARG A 243 -5.55 10.24 9.95
CA ARG A 243 -4.29 9.71 9.41
C ARG A 243 -3.59 10.69 8.47
N THR A 244 -4.35 11.55 7.78
CA THR A 244 -3.79 12.60 6.91
C THR A 244 -3.05 13.63 7.75
N GLU A 245 -3.63 14.12 8.86
CA GLU A 245 -2.95 15.03 9.79
C GLU A 245 -1.69 14.41 10.39
N LYS A 246 -1.78 13.17 10.89
CA LYS A 246 -0.60 12.44 11.40
C LYS A 246 0.48 12.24 10.34
N LYS A 247 0.07 12.12 9.07
CA LYS A 247 1.00 11.95 7.96
C LYS A 247 1.65 13.28 7.57
N ILE A 248 0.89 14.36 7.52
CA ILE A 248 1.39 15.72 7.32
C ILE A 248 2.38 16.08 8.44
N LEU A 249 2.03 15.79 9.69
CA LEU A 249 2.93 15.99 10.84
C LEU A 249 4.21 15.14 10.71
N LYS A 250 4.11 13.90 10.22
CA LYS A 250 5.28 13.05 9.95
C LYS A 250 6.13 13.60 8.80
N ASP A 251 5.51 14.05 7.71
CA ASP A 251 6.25 14.63 6.59
C ASP A 251 6.88 15.99 7.00
N MET A 252 6.20 16.81 7.80
CA MET A 252 6.79 18.02 8.43
C MET A 252 7.98 17.68 9.35
N ARG A 253 7.88 16.60 10.13
CA ARG A 253 8.98 16.12 10.95
C ARG A 253 10.16 15.67 10.08
N ILE A 254 9.92 14.93 8.99
CA ILE A 254 10.97 14.52 8.04
C ILE A 254 11.67 15.74 7.43
N ILE A 255 10.92 16.80 7.09
CA ILE A 255 11.50 18.06 6.58
C ILE A 255 12.35 18.73 7.65
N SER A 256 11.82 18.84 8.87
CA SER A 256 12.56 19.40 10.02
C SER A 256 13.81 18.59 10.35
N ASP A 257 13.69 17.26 10.42
CA ASP A 257 14.79 16.37 10.73
C ASP A 257 15.86 16.35 9.61
N SER A 258 15.46 16.50 8.33
CA SER A 258 16.43 16.58 7.24
C SER A 258 17.31 17.83 7.25
N ASP A 259 16.86 18.89 7.93
CA ASP A 259 17.66 20.10 8.17
C ASP A 259 18.50 20.00 9.45
N ASN A 260 18.27 18.99 10.28
CA ASN A 260 19.01 18.76 11.50
C ASN A 260 20.47 18.39 11.20
N LYS A 261 21.41 19.15 11.80
CA LYS A 261 22.87 18.94 11.67
C LYS A 261 23.28 17.51 12.02
N SER A 262 22.63 16.88 13.01
CA SER A 262 22.93 15.52 13.45
C SER A 262 22.68 14.47 12.36
N ILE A 263 21.60 14.60 11.58
CA ILE A 263 21.28 13.65 10.48
C ILE A 263 22.27 13.83 9.32
N LYS A 264 22.64 15.07 9.00
CA LYS A 264 23.67 15.34 7.99
C LYS A 264 25.01 14.75 8.38
N ILE A 265 25.41 14.93 9.65
CA ILE A 265 26.65 14.36 10.19
C ILE A 265 26.61 12.82 10.15
N PHE A 266 25.48 12.21 10.57
CA PHE A 266 25.31 10.76 10.52
C PHE A 266 25.42 10.21 9.08
N SER A 267 24.83 10.89 8.10
CA SER A 267 24.92 10.53 6.69
C SER A 267 26.36 10.63 6.14
N ILE A 268 27.13 11.62 6.59
CA ILE A 268 28.55 11.77 6.25
C ILE A 268 29.41 10.66 6.89
N ILE A 269 29.13 10.32 8.15
CA ILE A 269 29.85 9.24 8.86
C ILE A 269 29.59 7.89 8.19
N THR A 270 28.31 7.59 7.85
CA THR A 270 27.97 6.34 7.16
C THR A 270 28.60 6.25 5.77
N PHE A 271 28.67 7.36 5.05
CA PHE A 271 29.43 7.44 3.78
C PHE A 271 30.91 7.15 3.98
N GLY A 272 31.56 7.74 4.99
CA GLY A 272 32.96 7.50 5.31
C GLY A 272 33.26 6.02 5.63
N ILE A 273 32.38 5.38 6.40
CA ILE A 273 32.48 3.94 6.71
C ILE A 273 32.33 3.08 5.44
N MET A 274 31.36 3.39 4.58
CA MET A 274 31.13 2.68 3.32
C MET A 274 32.31 2.86 2.35
N LEU A 275 32.90 4.06 2.32
CA LEU A 275 34.05 4.35 1.49
C LEU A 275 35.31 3.60 1.98
N ALA A 276 35.52 3.53 3.30
CA ALA A 276 36.59 2.73 3.89
C ALA A 276 36.41 1.22 3.59
N ALA A 277 35.17 0.71 3.70
CA ALA A 277 34.86 -0.67 3.33
C ALA A 277 35.11 -0.94 1.85
N ALA A 278 34.72 -0.03 0.93
CA ALA A 278 35.02 -0.14 -0.49
C ALA A 278 36.52 -0.20 -0.77
N PHE A 279 37.29 0.59 -0.01
CA PHE A 279 38.76 0.58 -0.13
C PHE A 279 39.38 -0.75 0.29
N VAL A 280 38.87 -1.35 1.40
CA VAL A 280 39.29 -2.69 1.83
C VAL A 280 38.99 -3.75 0.76
N PHE A 281 37.83 -3.69 0.10
CA PHE A 281 37.50 -4.60 -0.99
C PHE A 281 38.35 -4.40 -2.24
N LEU A 282 38.79 -3.16 -2.53
CA LEU A 282 39.77 -2.89 -3.57
C LEU A 282 41.13 -3.56 -3.29
N PHE A 283 41.61 -3.45 -2.04
CA PHE A 283 42.84 -4.14 -1.62
C PHE A 283 42.72 -5.68 -1.70
N ALA A 284 41.54 -6.22 -1.44
CA ALA A 284 41.23 -7.63 -1.61
C ALA A 284 41.06 -8.05 -3.07
N LYS A 285 41.38 -7.19 -4.06
CA LYS A 285 41.20 -7.40 -5.52
C LYS A 285 39.78 -7.73 -5.95
N ASN A 286 38.77 -7.39 -5.14
CA ASN A 286 37.36 -7.60 -5.41
C ASN A 286 36.71 -6.31 -5.93
N VAL A 287 37.07 -5.91 -7.16
CA VAL A 287 36.63 -4.65 -7.79
C VAL A 287 35.09 -4.53 -7.86
N PRO A 288 34.30 -5.58 -8.25
CA PRO A 288 32.85 -5.46 -8.37
C PRO A 288 32.19 -5.12 -7.04
N THR A 289 32.60 -5.75 -5.93
CA THR A 289 32.03 -5.48 -4.60
C THR A 289 32.40 -4.11 -4.08
N ALA A 290 33.62 -3.65 -4.36
CA ALA A 290 34.06 -2.30 -4.02
C ALA A 290 33.20 -1.22 -4.71
N VAL A 291 32.89 -1.40 -6.00
CA VAL A 291 32.04 -0.48 -6.76
C VAL A 291 30.61 -0.44 -6.20
N ILE A 292 30.01 -1.60 -5.88
CA ILE A 292 28.66 -1.68 -5.31
C ILE A 292 28.61 -0.97 -3.96
N VAL A 293 29.57 -1.23 -3.08
CA VAL A 293 29.65 -0.61 -1.74
C VAL A 293 29.88 0.89 -1.85
N GLY A 294 30.73 1.34 -2.79
CA GLY A 294 30.97 2.76 -3.06
C GLY A 294 29.71 3.48 -3.55
N LEU A 295 28.98 2.89 -4.51
CA LEU A 295 27.70 3.43 -5.01
C LEU A 295 26.63 3.49 -3.92
N ALA A 296 26.54 2.45 -3.07
CA ALA A 296 25.64 2.46 -1.92
C ALA A 296 25.98 3.57 -0.93
N GLY A 297 27.26 3.82 -0.67
CA GLY A 297 27.72 4.93 0.15
C GLY A 297 27.28 6.30 -0.42
N ILE A 298 27.49 6.52 -1.73
CA ILE A 298 27.07 7.75 -2.42
C ILE A 298 25.54 7.92 -2.29
N TYR A 299 24.77 6.86 -2.50
CA TYR A 299 23.31 6.91 -2.35
C TYR A 299 22.90 7.36 -0.93
N MET A 300 23.55 6.86 0.12
CA MET A 300 23.28 7.24 1.52
C MET A 300 23.49 8.73 1.81
N LEU A 301 24.43 9.41 1.12
CA LEU A 301 24.59 10.87 1.21
C LEU A 301 23.36 11.63 0.71
N PHE A 302 22.71 11.12 -0.33
CA PHE A 302 21.56 11.80 -0.94
C PHE A 302 20.21 11.44 -0.31
N VAL A 303 20.14 10.40 0.52
CA VAL A 303 18.89 9.95 1.17
C VAL A 303 18.15 11.07 1.91
N PRO A 304 18.79 11.92 2.75
CA PRO A 304 18.08 13.01 3.43
C PRO A 304 17.48 14.01 2.45
N VAL A 305 18.21 14.36 1.40
CA VAL A 305 17.77 15.32 0.36
C VAL A 305 16.61 14.75 -0.45
N ILE A 306 16.69 13.47 -0.82
CA ILE A 306 15.64 12.76 -1.56
C ILE A 306 14.36 12.67 -0.72
N ASN A 307 14.49 12.31 0.56
CA ASN A 307 13.35 12.20 1.47
C ASN A 307 12.68 13.56 1.71
N ARG A 308 13.46 14.64 1.84
CA ARG A 308 12.95 16.01 1.94
C ARG A 308 12.17 16.41 0.68
N LYS A 309 12.72 16.20 -0.52
CA LYS A 309 12.03 16.49 -1.77
C LYS A 309 10.72 15.70 -1.91
N LYS A 310 10.73 14.42 -1.55
CA LYS A 310 9.52 13.58 -1.56
C LYS A 310 8.48 14.03 -0.53
N ALA A 311 8.89 14.47 0.66
CA ALA A 311 7.97 14.99 1.68
C ALA A 311 7.37 16.34 1.25
N LEU A 312 8.16 17.27 0.70
CA LEU A 312 7.69 18.53 0.15
C LEU A 312 6.70 18.34 -1.00
N ALA A 313 7.02 17.45 -1.94
CA ALA A 313 6.12 17.16 -3.07
C ALA A 313 4.78 16.55 -2.61
N ARG A 314 4.78 15.79 -1.50
CA ARG A 314 3.54 15.24 -0.92
C ARG A 314 2.68 16.32 -0.27
N ILE A 315 3.30 17.26 0.46
CA ILE A 315 2.58 18.37 1.09
C ILE A 315 2.01 19.36 0.06
N GLN A 316 2.68 19.54 -1.09
CA GLN A 316 2.18 20.41 -2.16
C GLN A 316 1.03 19.80 -2.97
N ASN A 317 0.89 18.47 -2.95
CA ASN A 317 -0.13 17.75 -3.71
C ASN A 317 -1.35 17.32 -2.85
N ASP A 318 -1.32 17.54 -1.53
CA ASP A 318 -2.42 17.36 -0.59
C ASP A 318 -3.12 18.71 -0.31
#